data_0250ac59e3b3dc8120cae24dc8a37c38
#
_entry.id   0250ac59e3b3dc8120cae24dc8a37c38
#
_cell.length_a   1.000
_cell.length_b   1.000
_cell.length_c   1.000
_cell.angle_alpha   90.00
_cell.angle_beta   90.00
_cell.angle_gamma   90.00
#
_symmetry.space_group_name_H-M   'P 1'
#
loop_
_entity.id
_entity.type
_entity.pdbx_description
1 polymer ?
#
loop_
_entity_poly.entity_id
_entity_poly.type
_entity_poly.pdbx_seq_one_letter_code
_entity_poly.pdbx_strand_id
1 'polypeptide(L)'
;SEANSSMIGRIVDSYTNIQSVKLFAHHALEEEFAAEGIRRQTNAFQRLMRSILGMTATLTALNTALVLGTIALSIALWLDEAITIGEIAAANGLVIRVNQMSGWILRTITSLFENIGTVQNGMQTIARPLAVTDAEDARPLEVGSGRVVFDDVSFRYGEPGATDGLVAAGAGSADPERADGDACGEPASEARGGERAERASEERTVARRPVIERCSFEIASGERVGLVGRSGAGKSTLVNLLLRFRDVDGGRILVDGTDIRAVDQRSLRSAIAVVTQDTSLLHRSLRDNIRYGRPEAGDAEVRRAAERAEAMGFIEELVDPQGRRGLDAHVGERGVKLSGGQRQRIAIARVILKDAPILVLDEATSALDSEVEAAIQGRLDELMAGKTVIAVAHRLSTIAALDRLVVLEEGRIVESGTHAELVAAEGLYARLWARQSGGFIGR
;
A
#
# COMPACT_ATOMS: atom_id res chain seq x y z
N SER A 1 -22.24 3.75 -7.26
CA SER A 1 -20.77 3.80 -7.47
C SER A 1 -20.06 2.69 -6.68
N GLU A 2 -20.35 2.48 -5.40
CA GLU A 2 -19.73 1.49 -4.52
C GLU A 2 -19.87 0.03 -5.04
N ALA A 3 -21.09 -0.40 -5.38
CA ALA A 3 -21.32 -1.74 -5.94
C ALA A 3 -20.54 -2.01 -7.24
N ASN A 4 -20.33 -0.97 -8.06
CA ASN A 4 -19.52 -1.08 -9.29
C ASN A 4 -18.04 -1.20 -8.96
N SER A 5 -17.53 -0.45 -7.99
CA SER A 5 -16.14 -0.52 -7.53
C SER A 5 -15.83 -1.88 -6.89
N SER A 6 -16.73 -2.41 -6.07
CA SER A 6 -16.61 -3.74 -5.47
C SER A 6 -16.58 -4.85 -6.54
N MET A 7 -17.46 -4.79 -7.55
CA MET A 7 -17.44 -5.76 -8.67
C MET A 7 -16.12 -5.71 -9.43
N ILE A 8 -15.65 -4.50 -9.79
CA ILE A 8 -14.39 -4.34 -10.51
C ILE A 8 -13.22 -4.86 -9.66
N GLY A 9 -13.21 -4.56 -8.35
CA GLY A 9 -12.19 -5.03 -7.42
C GLY A 9 -12.09 -6.57 -7.40
N ARG A 10 -13.21 -7.29 -7.32
CA ARG A 10 -13.25 -8.76 -7.36
C ARG A 10 -12.70 -9.34 -8.66
N ILE A 11 -13.06 -8.74 -9.80
CA ILE A 11 -12.57 -9.18 -11.12
C ILE A 11 -11.06 -8.94 -11.23
N VAL A 12 -10.58 -7.77 -10.82
CA VAL A 12 -9.15 -7.44 -10.83
C VAL A 12 -8.36 -8.37 -9.93
N ASP A 13 -8.89 -8.70 -8.74
CA ASP A 13 -8.24 -9.63 -7.80
C ASP A 13 -8.07 -11.03 -8.40
N SER A 14 -9.13 -11.59 -8.99
CA SER A 14 -9.07 -12.89 -9.68
C SER A 14 -8.08 -12.89 -10.85
N TYR A 15 -7.99 -11.80 -11.63
CA TYR A 15 -7.02 -11.69 -12.73
C TYR A 15 -5.59 -11.48 -12.23
N THR A 16 -5.38 -10.72 -11.18
CA THR A 16 -4.06 -10.49 -10.57
C THR A 16 -3.50 -11.80 -10.02
N ASN A 17 -4.37 -12.63 -9.42
CA ASN A 17 -4.01 -13.91 -8.82
C ASN A 17 -4.32 -15.11 -9.74
N ILE A 18 -4.39 -14.92 -11.07
CA ILE A 18 -4.82 -15.95 -12.03
C ILE A 18 -3.96 -17.22 -11.97
N GLN A 19 -2.70 -17.12 -11.59
CA GLN A 19 -1.85 -18.29 -11.41
C GLN A 19 -2.35 -19.17 -10.26
N SER A 20 -2.72 -18.59 -9.13
CA SER A 20 -3.28 -19.31 -7.98
C SER A 20 -4.61 -19.97 -8.37
N VAL A 21 -5.51 -19.25 -9.04
CA VAL A 21 -6.78 -19.79 -9.52
C VAL A 21 -6.56 -21.00 -10.43
N LYS A 22 -5.58 -20.94 -11.34
CA LYS A 22 -5.25 -22.05 -12.24
C LYS A 22 -4.58 -23.22 -11.52
N LEU A 23 -3.67 -22.95 -10.58
CA LEU A 23 -2.95 -23.99 -9.82
C LEU A 23 -3.90 -24.83 -8.97
N PHE A 24 -4.88 -24.20 -8.33
CA PHE A 24 -5.84 -24.90 -7.47
C PHE A 24 -7.07 -25.41 -8.22
N ALA A 25 -7.20 -25.11 -9.53
CA ALA A 25 -8.28 -25.55 -10.42
C ALA A 25 -9.70 -25.20 -9.93
N HIS A 26 -9.87 -24.17 -9.11
CA HIS A 26 -11.14 -23.74 -8.54
C HIS A 26 -11.88 -22.72 -9.42
N HIS A 27 -11.91 -22.92 -10.75
CA HIS A 27 -12.55 -22.00 -11.70
C HIS A 27 -14.02 -21.74 -11.38
N ALA A 28 -14.79 -22.79 -10.99
CA ALA A 28 -16.21 -22.62 -10.69
C ALA A 28 -16.46 -21.73 -9.46
N LEU A 29 -15.57 -21.77 -8.48
CA LEU A 29 -15.66 -20.93 -7.28
C LEU A 29 -15.39 -19.46 -7.61
N GLU A 30 -14.39 -19.18 -8.47
CA GLU A 30 -14.09 -17.84 -8.95
C GLU A 30 -15.17 -17.28 -9.87
N GLU A 31 -15.77 -18.14 -10.72
CA GLU A 31 -16.91 -17.74 -11.54
C GLU A 31 -18.12 -17.36 -10.68
N GLU A 32 -18.38 -18.11 -9.62
CA GLU A 32 -19.47 -17.81 -8.68
C GLU A 32 -19.20 -16.52 -7.89
N PHE A 33 -17.96 -16.32 -7.43
CA PHE A 33 -17.53 -15.10 -6.74
C PHE A 33 -17.70 -13.85 -7.61
N ALA A 34 -17.28 -13.92 -8.88
CA ALA A 34 -17.47 -12.85 -9.85
C ALA A 34 -18.95 -12.63 -10.18
N ALA A 35 -19.72 -13.73 -10.39
CA ALA A 35 -21.15 -13.68 -10.69
C ALA A 35 -21.95 -13.06 -9.53
N GLU A 36 -21.56 -13.30 -8.28
CA GLU A 36 -22.18 -12.65 -7.13
C GLU A 36 -21.95 -11.13 -7.13
N GLY A 37 -20.74 -10.68 -7.43
CA GLY A 37 -20.42 -9.25 -7.60
C GLY A 37 -21.29 -8.60 -8.68
N ILE A 38 -21.42 -9.26 -9.84
CA ILE A 38 -22.29 -8.82 -10.95
C ILE A 38 -23.76 -8.78 -10.51
N ARG A 39 -24.25 -9.80 -9.80
CA ARG A 39 -25.63 -9.83 -9.28
C ARG A 39 -25.91 -8.68 -8.31
N ARG A 40 -24.99 -8.39 -7.39
CA ARG A 40 -25.13 -7.27 -6.44
C ARG A 40 -25.19 -5.94 -7.18
N GLN A 41 -24.31 -5.71 -8.15
CA GLN A 41 -24.35 -4.50 -8.98
C GLN A 41 -25.65 -4.39 -9.78
N THR A 42 -26.07 -5.49 -10.43
CA THR A 42 -27.33 -5.53 -11.20
C THR A 42 -28.54 -5.20 -10.33
N ASN A 43 -28.60 -5.76 -9.11
CA ASN A 43 -29.68 -5.49 -8.16
C ASN A 43 -29.68 -4.02 -7.70
N ALA A 44 -28.50 -3.43 -7.45
CA ALA A 44 -28.39 -2.01 -7.11
C ALA A 44 -28.82 -1.12 -8.27
N PHE A 45 -28.39 -1.45 -9.49
CA PHE A 45 -28.80 -0.75 -10.71
C PHE A 45 -30.31 -0.86 -10.97
N GLN A 46 -30.89 -2.05 -10.82
CA GLN A 46 -32.34 -2.23 -10.97
C GLN A 46 -33.15 -1.44 -9.93
N ARG A 47 -32.68 -1.35 -8.68
CA ARG A 47 -33.33 -0.51 -7.66
C ARG A 47 -33.31 0.96 -8.07
N LEU A 48 -32.18 1.47 -8.53
CA LEU A 48 -32.02 2.83 -9.04
C LEU A 48 -32.95 3.07 -10.23
N MET A 49 -32.98 2.15 -11.23
CA MET A 49 -33.84 2.25 -12.41
C MET A 49 -35.32 2.25 -12.06
N ARG A 50 -35.75 1.42 -11.10
CA ARG A 50 -37.16 1.43 -10.63
C ARG A 50 -37.54 2.79 -10.01
N SER A 51 -36.66 3.37 -9.21
CA SER A 51 -36.87 4.70 -8.61
C SER A 51 -36.97 5.79 -9.68
N ILE A 52 -36.05 5.79 -10.63
CA ILE A 52 -36.07 6.76 -11.76
C ILE A 52 -37.33 6.58 -12.61
N LEU A 53 -37.68 5.33 -12.93
CA LEU A 53 -38.86 5.02 -13.73
C LEU A 53 -40.14 5.47 -13.01
N GLY A 54 -40.26 5.16 -11.71
CA GLY A 54 -41.40 5.62 -10.89
C GLY A 54 -41.52 7.13 -10.87
N MET A 55 -40.44 7.86 -10.65
CA MET A 55 -40.44 9.32 -10.66
C MET A 55 -40.78 9.90 -12.02
N THR A 56 -40.23 9.32 -13.10
CA THR A 56 -40.52 9.75 -14.47
C THR A 56 -41.99 9.46 -14.83
N ALA A 57 -42.53 8.31 -14.47
CA ALA A 57 -43.93 7.97 -14.72
C ALA A 57 -44.87 8.89 -13.97
N THR A 58 -44.60 9.22 -12.70
CA THR A 58 -45.39 10.15 -11.89
C THR A 58 -45.35 11.54 -12.51
N LEU A 59 -44.17 12.03 -12.90
CA LEU A 59 -44.03 13.34 -13.54
C LEU A 59 -44.78 13.41 -14.87
N THR A 60 -44.70 12.36 -15.69
CA THR A 60 -45.42 12.27 -16.96
C THR A 60 -46.91 12.26 -16.76
N ALA A 61 -47.42 11.51 -15.78
CA ALA A 61 -48.85 11.51 -15.45
C ALA A 61 -49.35 12.87 -15.00
N LEU A 62 -48.64 13.57 -14.13
CA LEU A 62 -48.97 14.92 -13.68
C LEU A 62 -48.94 15.92 -14.82
N ASN A 63 -47.95 15.90 -15.68
CA ASN A 63 -47.84 16.76 -16.84
C ASN A 63 -48.95 16.49 -17.86
N THR A 64 -49.33 15.24 -18.08
CA THR A 64 -50.45 14.86 -18.95
C THR A 64 -51.76 15.37 -18.37
N ALA A 65 -51.97 15.19 -17.07
CA ALA A 65 -53.18 15.73 -16.40
C ALA A 65 -53.27 17.26 -16.50
N LEU A 66 -52.13 17.95 -16.35
CA LEU A 66 -52.04 19.40 -16.51
C LEU A 66 -52.44 19.83 -17.94
N VAL A 67 -51.89 19.17 -18.97
CA VAL A 67 -52.23 19.48 -20.37
C VAL A 67 -53.70 19.24 -20.65
N LEU A 68 -54.22 18.07 -20.29
CA LEU A 68 -55.65 17.73 -20.51
C LEU A 68 -56.57 18.66 -19.72
N GLY A 69 -56.24 18.96 -18.47
CA GLY A 69 -57.03 19.90 -17.64
C GLY A 69 -57.05 21.32 -18.22
N THR A 70 -55.90 21.80 -18.69
CA THR A 70 -55.83 23.13 -19.34
C THR A 70 -56.64 23.18 -20.62
N ILE A 71 -56.55 22.13 -21.48
CA ILE A 71 -57.35 22.06 -22.71
C ILE A 71 -58.83 22.03 -22.39
N ALA A 72 -59.27 21.16 -21.46
CA ALA A 72 -60.67 21.03 -21.06
C ALA A 72 -61.23 22.35 -20.50
N LEU A 73 -60.48 23.01 -19.60
CA LEU A 73 -60.87 24.29 -19.03
C LEU A 73 -60.89 25.39 -20.09
N SER A 74 -59.91 25.43 -20.98
CA SER A 74 -59.91 26.43 -22.08
C SER A 74 -61.10 26.28 -23.02
N ILE A 75 -61.48 25.03 -23.35
CA ILE A 75 -62.68 24.79 -24.19
C ILE A 75 -63.96 25.23 -23.45
N ALA A 76 -64.10 24.90 -22.18
CA ALA A 76 -65.27 25.32 -21.39
C ALA A 76 -65.42 26.84 -21.35
N LEU A 77 -64.33 27.55 -21.03
CA LEU A 77 -64.36 29.03 -21.00
C LEU A 77 -64.53 29.65 -22.36
N TRP A 78 -64.15 29.03 -23.43
CA TRP A 78 -64.39 29.48 -24.80
C TRP A 78 -65.84 29.30 -25.19
N LEU A 79 -66.51 28.23 -24.82
CA LEU A 79 -67.90 27.97 -25.03
C LEU A 79 -68.79 29.01 -24.28
N ASP A 80 -68.27 29.48 -23.11
CA ASP A 80 -68.95 30.58 -22.35
C ASP A 80 -68.56 31.99 -22.85
N GLU A 81 -67.90 32.09 -24.00
CA GLU A 81 -67.44 33.36 -24.63
C GLU A 81 -66.50 34.19 -23.71
N ALA A 82 -65.89 33.54 -22.65
CA ALA A 82 -65.03 34.21 -21.67
C ALA A 82 -63.64 34.44 -22.18
N ILE A 83 -63.15 33.64 -23.14
CA ILE A 83 -61.75 33.68 -23.68
C ILE A 83 -61.78 33.56 -25.21
N THR A 84 -60.76 34.12 -25.85
CA THR A 84 -60.49 34.06 -27.29
C THR A 84 -59.65 32.83 -27.69
N ILE A 85 -59.68 32.45 -28.96
CA ILE A 85 -58.84 31.36 -29.51
C ILE A 85 -57.34 31.66 -29.34
N GLY A 86 -56.95 32.95 -29.38
CA GLY A 86 -55.55 33.34 -29.14
C GLY A 86 -55.09 33.07 -27.70
N GLU A 87 -55.97 33.27 -26.71
CA GLU A 87 -55.70 32.98 -25.29
C GLU A 87 -55.58 31.46 -25.05
N ILE A 88 -56.38 30.64 -25.71
CA ILE A 88 -56.26 29.18 -25.70
C ILE A 88 -54.90 28.76 -26.21
N ALA A 89 -54.49 29.32 -27.36
CA ALA A 89 -53.18 28.97 -27.95
C ALA A 89 -52.01 29.39 -27.03
N ALA A 90 -52.09 30.57 -26.42
CA ALA A 90 -51.11 31.07 -25.47
C ALA A 90 -51.01 30.19 -24.19
N ALA A 91 -52.18 29.84 -23.60
CA ALA A 91 -52.22 28.97 -22.41
C ALA A 91 -51.62 27.60 -22.69
N ASN A 92 -52.01 26.96 -23.77
CA ASN A 92 -51.43 25.65 -24.16
C ASN A 92 -49.92 25.74 -24.48
N GLY A 93 -49.46 26.81 -25.14
CA GLY A 93 -48.04 27.06 -25.38
C GLY A 93 -47.23 27.17 -24.09
N LEU A 94 -47.76 27.85 -23.08
CA LEU A 94 -47.14 27.94 -21.75
C LEU A 94 -47.07 26.59 -21.05
N VAL A 95 -48.15 25.80 -21.09
CA VAL A 95 -48.19 24.45 -20.47
C VAL A 95 -47.18 23.48 -21.12
N ILE A 96 -47.06 23.52 -22.46
CA ILE A 96 -46.05 22.73 -23.17
C ILE A 96 -44.65 23.16 -22.75
N ARG A 97 -44.40 24.45 -22.58
CA ARG A 97 -43.09 24.96 -22.11
C ARG A 97 -42.79 24.51 -20.68
N VAL A 98 -43.75 24.54 -19.77
CA VAL A 98 -43.60 24.04 -18.38
C VAL A 98 -43.29 22.56 -18.39
N ASN A 99 -43.97 21.76 -19.21
CA ASN A 99 -43.72 20.32 -19.36
C ASN A 99 -42.27 20.03 -19.82
N GLN A 100 -41.78 20.76 -20.82
CA GLN A 100 -40.40 20.63 -21.29
C GLN A 100 -39.38 21.00 -20.21
N MET A 101 -39.64 22.08 -19.45
CA MET A 101 -38.79 22.50 -18.34
C MET A 101 -38.75 21.46 -17.21
N SER A 102 -39.90 20.85 -16.88
CA SER A 102 -39.99 19.82 -15.84
C SER A 102 -39.06 18.61 -16.12
N GLY A 103 -39.06 18.11 -17.37
CA GLY A 103 -38.18 17.01 -17.79
C GLY A 103 -36.70 17.41 -17.80
N TRP A 104 -36.38 18.65 -18.13
CA TRP A 104 -35.01 19.16 -18.07
C TRP A 104 -34.50 19.27 -16.63
N ILE A 105 -35.30 19.84 -15.73
CA ILE A 105 -34.99 20.00 -14.30
C ILE A 105 -34.69 18.63 -13.68
N LEU A 106 -35.55 17.63 -13.93
CA LEU A 106 -35.37 16.29 -13.39
C LEU A 106 -34.02 15.68 -13.80
N ARG A 107 -33.68 15.76 -15.09
CA ARG A 107 -32.39 15.26 -15.59
C ARG A 107 -31.20 16.00 -14.98
N THR A 108 -31.32 17.33 -14.87
CA THR A 108 -30.25 18.17 -14.30
C THR A 108 -30.02 17.84 -12.82
N ILE A 109 -31.08 17.66 -12.03
CA ILE A 109 -30.99 17.30 -10.62
C ILE A 109 -30.36 15.91 -10.47
N THR A 110 -30.78 14.92 -11.27
CA THR A 110 -30.18 13.56 -11.23
C THR A 110 -28.68 13.60 -11.55
N SER A 111 -28.32 14.31 -12.63
CA SER A 111 -26.90 14.47 -13.01
C SER A 111 -26.09 15.21 -11.93
N LEU A 112 -26.69 16.20 -11.26
CA LEU A 112 -26.04 16.92 -10.16
C LEU A 112 -25.71 15.97 -9.00
N PHE A 113 -26.63 15.12 -8.57
CA PHE A 113 -26.40 14.16 -7.51
C PHE A 113 -25.36 13.11 -7.88
N GLU A 114 -25.34 12.63 -9.13
CA GLU A 114 -24.31 11.72 -9.63
C GLU A 114 -22.92 12.36 -9.59
N ASN A 115 -22.81 13.61 -10.04
CA ASN A 115 -21.56 14.37 -10.02
C ASN A 115 -21.06 14.64 -8.58
N ILE A 116 -21.97 15.02 -7.66
CA ILE A 116 -21.64 15.20 -6.25
C ILE A 116 -21.10 13.90 -5.66
N GLY A 117 -21.75 12.76 -5.91
CA GLY A 117 -21.28 11.46 -5.45
C GLY A 117 -19.88 11.11 -5.98
N THR A 118 -19.62 11.40 -7.25
CA THR A 118 -18.30 11.19 -7.87
C THR A 118 -17.23 12.09 -7.24
N VAL A 119 -17.56 13.38 -7.03
CA VAL A 119 -16.66 14.33 -6.36
C VAL A 119 -16.39 13.91 -4.91
N GLN A 120 -17.40 13.48 -4.16
CA GLN A 120 -17.22 13.01 -2.79
C GLN A 120 -16.28 11.80 -2.71
N ASN A 121 -16.45 10.82 -3.61
CA ASN A 121 -15.55 9.66 -3.67
C ASN A 121 -14.11 10.09 -4.02
N GLY A 122 -13.94 11.00 -4.97
CA GLY A 122 -12.64 11.58 -5.30
C GLY A 122 -12.01 12.31 -4.10
N MET A 123 -12.80 13.14 -3.43
CA MET A 123 -12.35 13.88 -2.24
C MET A 123 -11.95 12.95 -1.08
N GLN A 124 -12.72 11.89 -0.82
CA GLN A 124 -12.34 10.91 0.22
C GLN A 124 -11.01 10.22 -0.06
N THR A 125 -10.63 10.08 -1.33
CA THR A 125 -9.34 9.50 -1.72
C THR A 125 -8.21 10.52 -1.66
N ILE A 126 -8.45 11.75 -2.14
CA ILE A 126 -7.42 12.80 -2.28
C ILE A 126 -7.22 13.57 -0.98
N ALA A 127 -8.28 13.86 -0.24
CA ALA A 127 -8.26 14.69 0.97
C ALA A 127 -7.90 13.89 2.24
N ARG A 128 -7.37 12.68 2.12
CA ARG A 128 -6.85 11.96 3.30
C ARG A 128 -5.66 12.73 3.86
N PRO A 129 -5.68 13.09 5.15
CA PRO A 129 -4.54 13.74 5.77
C PRO A 129 -3.33 12.80 5.70
N LEU A 130 -2.17 13.35 5.35
CA LEU A 130 -0.92 12.60 5.41
C LEU A 130 -0.63 12.26 6.88
N ALA A 131 -0.34 10.99 7.16
CA ALA A 131 -0.09 10.53 8.53
C ALA A 131 1.20 11.12 9.12
N VAL A 132 2.19 11.38 8.28
CA VAL A 132 3.48 11.95 8.65
C VAL A 132 3.75 13.15 7.76
N THR A 133 3.77 14.33 8.36
CA THR A 133 4.11 15.61 7.71
C THR A 133 5.39 16.15 8.31
N ASP A 134 6.13 16.94 7.55
CA ASP A 134 7.27 17.68 8.07
C ASP A 134 6.76 18.81 8.95
N ALA A 135 7.46 19.10 10.04
CA ALA A 135 7.19 20.25 10.89
C ALA A 135 7.45 21.55 10.09
N GLU A 136 6.76 22.64 10.42
CA GLU A 136 6.92 23.92 9.71
C GLU A 136 8.36 24.47 9.82
N ASP A 137 9.07 24.10 10.89
CA ASP A 137 10.46 24.47 11.16
C ASP A 137 11.46 23.33 10.87
N ALA A 138 11.03 22.27 10.19
CA ALA A 138 11.88 21.13 9.84
C ALA A 138 13.12 21.60 9.06
N ARG A 139 14.29 21.14 9.52
CA ARG A 139 15.59 21.50 8.90
C ARG A 139 16.13 20.31 8.09
N PRO A 140 16.97 20.56 7.09
CA PRO A 140 17.69 19.47 6.45
C PRO A 140 18.58 18.72 7.46
N LEU A 141 18.58 17.39 7.39
CA LEU A 141 19.47 16.56 8.19
C LEU A 141 20.87 16.59 7.60
N GLU A 142 21.84 17.05 8.38
CA GLU A 142 23.26 16.95 8.05
C GLU A 142 23.85 15.75 8.81
N VAL A 143 24.20 14.68 8.06
CA VAL A 143 24.81 13.48 8.64
C VAL A 143 26.31 13.59 8.59
N GLY A 144 26.93 13.68 9.76
CA GLY A 144 28.41 13.72 9.89
C GLY A 144 29.00 12.34 10.13
N SER A 145 28.47 11.62 11.09
CA SER A 145 29.01 10.33 11.55
C SER A 145 28.10 9.14 11.26
N GLY A 146 26.79 9.37 11.13
CA GLY A 146 25.80 8.34 10.91
C GLY A 146 25.43 7.51 12.17
N ARG A 147 25.68 8.05 13.36
CA ARG A 147 25.26 7.42 14.63
C ARG A 147 23.73 7.42 14.72
N VAL A 148 23.14 6.27 15.08
CA VAL A 148 21.69 6.12 15.25
C VAL A 148 21.35 5.69 16.66
N VAL A 149 20.39 6.37 17.29
CA VAL A 149 19.95 6.05 18.66
C VAL A 149 18.43 5.88 18.69
N PHE A 150 17.98 4.74 19.16
CA PHE A 150 16.60 4.50 19.55
C PHE A 150 16.49 4.71 21.07
N ASP A 151 15.67 5.67 21.51
CA ASP A 151 15.56 6.09 22.92
C ASP A 151 14.10 5.91 23.38
N ASP A 152 13.86 4.85 24.17
CA ASP A 152 12.57 4.44 24.75
C ASP A 152 11.43 4.34 23.71
N VAL A 153 11.75 3.86 22.50
CA VAL A 153 10.84 3.84 21.36
C VAL A 153 9.69 2.87 21.59
N SER A 154 8.47 3.38 21.45
CA SER A 154 7.23 2.59 21.49
C SER A 154 6.35 2.90 20.30
N PHE A 155 5.71 1.87 19.73
CA PHE A 155 4.88 2.02 18.55
C PHE A 155 3.79 0.96 18.45
N ARG A 156 2.59 1.38 17.98
CA ARG A 156 1.43 0.55 17.66
C ARG A 156 0.92 0.88 16.27
N TYR A 157 0.46 -0.11 15.52
CA TYR A 157 -0.34 0.16 14.34
C TYR A 157 -1.73 0.61 14.77
N GLY A 158 -2.24 1.71 14.19
CA GLY A 158 -3.60 2.21 14.43
C GLY A 158 -4.66 1.28 13.83
N GLU A 159 -5.95 1.51 14.13
CA GLU A 159 -7.05 0.76 13.53
C GLU A 159 -7.02 0.90 11.99
N PRO A 160 -7.39 -0.16 11.22
CA PRO A 160 -7.57 -0.06 9.78
C PRO A 160 -8.73 0.92 9.49
N GLY A 161 -8.40 2.14 9.15
CA GLY A 161 -9.38 3.22 8.91
C GLY A 161 -8.86 4.63 9.15
N ALA A 162 -7.89 4.80 10.02
CA ALA A 162 -7.23 6.08 10.28
C ALA A 162 -5.83 6.08 9.62
N THR A 163 -5.71 6.19 8.30
CA THR A 163 -4.47 6.48 7.54
C THR A 163 -3.59 5.33 7.00
N ASP A 164 -3.96 4.05 7.12
CA ASP A 164 -3.08 2.93 6.76
C ASP A 164 -3.07 2.49 5.27
N GLY A 165 -3.56 3.32 4.37
CA GLY A 165 -3.84 2.94 2.96
C GLY A 165 -2.65 2.72 2.02
N LEU A 166 -1.38 2.87 2.44
CA LEU A 166 -0.24 2.86 1.51
C LEU A 166 0.82 1.78 1.74
N VAL A 167 0.80 1.06 2.86
CA VAL A 167 1.81 0.02 3.16
C VAL A 167 1.23 -1.40 3.14
N ALA A 168 -0.09 -1.55 3.09
CA ALA A 168 -0.78 -2.85 3.10
C ALA A 168 -0.94 -3.53 1.72
N ALA A 169 -0.35 -3.00 0.66
CA ALA A 169 -0.39 -3.61 -0.67
C ALA A 169 0.47 -4.89 -0.81
N GLY A 170 1.12 -5.33 0.26
CA GLY A 170 1.96 -6.53 0.30
C GLY A 170 1.55 -7.61 1.31
N ALA A 171 0.55 -7.36 2.15
CA ALA A 171 0.05 -8.34 3.13
C ALA A 171 -1.46 -8.50 2.95
N GLY A 172 -1.87 -9.69 2.61
CA GLY A 172 -3.20 -10.18 2.25
C GLY A 172 -4.39 -9.36 2.71
N SER A 173 -5.21 -8.97 1.75
CA SER A 173 -6.46 -8.26 1.92
C SER A 173 -7.41 -9.01 2.87
N ALA A 174 -7.55 -8.49 4.08
CA ALA A 174 -8.67 -8.84 4.95
C ALA A 174 -9.91 -8.07 4.46
N ASP A 175 -10.94 -8.80 4.13
CA ASP A 175 -12.20 -8.40 3.54
C ASP A 175 -13.00 -7.44 4.46
N PRO A 176 -13.31 -6.18 4.07
CA PRO A 176 -14.14 -5.28 4.87
C PRO A 176 -15.64 -5.54 4.76
N GLU A 177 -16.08 -6.60 4.08
CA GLU A 177 -17.51 -6.84 3.78
C GLU A 177 -18.29 -7.68 4.79
N ARG A 178 -17.89 -7.77 6.07
CA ARG A 178 -18.68 -8.50 7.08
C ARG A 178 -19.61 -7.67 7.96
N ALA A 179 -19.92 -6.44 7.58
CA ALA A 179 -20.84 -5.60 8.34
C ALA A 179 -21.97 -5.07 7.47
N ASP A 180 -22.85 -5.92 6.97
CA ASP A 180 -24.26 -5.62 6.71
C ASP A 180 -24.94 -6.88 6.18
N GLY A 181 -25.56 -7.64 7.09
CA GLY A 181 -26.36 -8.82 6.81
C GLY A 181 -27.67 -8.74 7.57
N ASP A 182 -28.70 -8.37 6.83
CA ASP A 182 -30.13 -8.68 7.03
C ASP A 182 -30.73 -8.61 8.44
N ALA A 183 -31.45 -7.51 8.65
CA ALA A 183 -32.56 -7.45 9.59
C ALA A 183 -33.83 -8.04 8.92
N CYS A 184 -34.06 -9.32 9.08
CA CYS A 184 -35.40 -9.93 9.03
C CYS A 184 -35.47 -11.05 10.07
N GLY A 185 -36.44 -10.93 10.98
CA GLY A 185 -36.54 -11.53 12.26
C GLY A 185 -36.63 -13.03 12.31
N GLU A 186 -36.01 -13.56 13.39
CA GLU A 186 -36.56 -14.60 14.27
C GLU A 186 -35.78 -14.55 15.59
N PRO A 187 -36.40 -14.80 16.76
CA PRO A 187 -35.74 -14.71 18.04
C PRO A 187 -34.99 -16.01 18.34
N ALA A 188 -33.67 -15.99 18.20
CA ALA A 188 -32.81 -17.10 18.61
C ALA A 188 -31.79 -16.66 19.66
N SER A 189 -32.07 -17.11 20.89
CA SER A 189 -31.18 -17.39 22.02
C SER A 189 -30.03 -16.43 22.33
N GLU A 190 -30.09 -15.87 23.50
CA GLU A 190 -29.10 -15.01 24.21
C GLU A 190 -27.67 -15.62 24.32
N ALA A 191 -27.48 -16.91 24.00
CA ALA A 191 -26.18 -17.57 24.12
C ALA A 191 -25.16 -17.20 23.00
N ARG A 192 -25.60 -16.74 21.82
CA ARG A 192 -24.70 -16.36 20.71
C ARG A 192 -24.22 -14.92 20.75
N GLY A 193 -24.83 -14.08 21.58
CA GLY A 193 -24.41 -12.67 21.77
C GLY A 193 -23.13 -12.53 22.57
N GLY A 194 -22.90 -13.40 23.54
CA GLY A 194 -21.71 -13.42 24.38
C GLY A 194 -20.42 -13.76 23.61
N GLU A 195 -20.44 -14.84 22.84
CA GLU A 195 -19.28 -15.27 22.03
C GLU A 195 -18.90 -14.26 20.94
N ARG A 196 -19.86 -13.54 20.37
CA ARG A 196 -19.61 -12.52 19.36
C ARG A 196 -19.05 -11.23 19.97
N ALA A 197 -19.50 -10.88 21.18
CA ALA A 197 -18.97 -9.75 21.95
C ALA A 197 -17.55 -10.06 22.49
N GLU A 198 -17.29 -11.28 22.91
CA GLU A 198 -15.97 -11.73 23.36
C GLU A 198 -14.98 -11.78 22.19
N ARG A 199 -15.34 -12.32 21.02
CA ARG A 199 -14.50 -12.30 19.82
C ARG A 199 -14.23 -10.87 19.34
N ALA A 200 -15.22 -9.99 19.31
CA ALA A 200 -15.04 -8.59 18.97
C ALA A 200 -14.19 -7.82 20.01
N SER A 201 -14.24 -8.23 21.29
CA SER A 201 -13.38 -7.67 22.35
C SER A 201 -11.96 -8.25 22.28
N GLU A 202 -11.79 -9.52 21.90
CA GLU A 202 -10.48 -10.12 21.66
C GLU A 202 -9.81 -9.54 20.40
N GLU A 203 -10.55 -9.35 19.29
CA GLU A 203 -10.04 -8.66 18.09
C GLU A 203 -9.65 -7.19 18.40
N ARG A 204 -10.43 -6.46 19.20
CA ARG A 204 -10.08 -5.12 19.68
C ARG A 204 -8.89 -5.11 20.63
N THR A 205 -8.68 -6.18 21.38
CA THR A 205 -7.56 -6.31 22.32
C THR A 205 -6.27 -6.69 21.58
N VAL A 206 -6.35 -7.50 20.54
CA VAL A 206 -5.21 -7.84 19.65
C VAL A 206 -4.73 -6.60 18.87
N ALA A 207 -5.64 -5.73 18.42
CA ALA A 207 -5.31 -4.45 17.77
C ALA A 207 -4.63 -3.42 18.71
N ARG A 208 -4.63 -3.65 20.01
CA ARG A 208 -4.05 -2.74 21.03
C ARG A 208 -2.66 -3.13 21.52
N ARG A 209 -2.10 -4.28 21.13
CA ARG A 209 -0.75 -4.66 21.56
C ARG A 209 0.30 -3.78 20.87
N PRO A 210 1.26 -3.20 21.62
CA PRO A 210 2.38 -2.50 21.03
C PRO A 210 3.20 -3.49 20.18
N VAL A 211 3.58 -3.06 18.98
CA VAL A 211 4.48 -3.83 18.10
C VAL A 211 5.94 -3.59 18.51
N ILE A 212 6.24 -2.40 19.02
CA ILE A 212 7.51 -2.05 19.62
C ILE A 212 7.20 -1.46 21.01
N GLU A 213 7.89 -1.93 22.04
CA GLU A 213 7.66 -1.54 23.42
C GLU A 213 8.96 -1.17 24.12
N ARG A 214 9.15 0.14 24.40
CA ARG A 214 10.27 0.71 25.14
C ARG A 214 11.63 0.21 24.64
N CYS A 215 11.80 0.22 23.32
CA CYS A 215 13.02 -0.27 22.68
C CYS A 215 14.11 0.81 22.74
N SER A 216 15.24 0.51 23.41
CA SER A 216 16.38 1.43 23.54
C SER A 216 17.66 0.73 23.14
N PHE A 217 18.34 1.23 22.11
CA PHE A 217 19.68 0.82 21.70
C PHE A 217 20.31 1.90 20.83
N GLU A 218 21.62 1.83 20.75
CA GLU A 218 22.44 2.73 19.98
C GLU A 218 23.24 1.95 18.93
N ILE A 219 23.48 2.56 17.79
CA ILE A 219 24.36 2.07 16.74
C ILE A 219 25.44 3.13 16.54
N ALA A 220 26.67 2.79 16.85
CA ALA A 220 27.79 3.71 16.71
C ALA A 220 28.10 4.00 15.24
N SER A 221 28.81 5.12 15.00
CA SER A 221 29.27 5.47 13.66
C SER A 221 30.13 4.33 13.07
N GLY A 222 29.76 3.86 11.88
CA GLY A 222 30.48 2.78 11.19
C GLY A 222 30.26 1.38 11.77
N GLU A 223 29.43 1.23 12.83
CA GLU A 223 29.07 -0.06 13.42
C GLU A 223 28.08 -0.81 12.51
N ARG A 224 28.26 -2.12 12.41
CA ARG A 224 27.36 -3.03 11.67
C ARG A 224 26.55 -3.85 12.66
N VAL A 225 25.25 -3.52 12.77
CA VAL A 225 24.34 -4.15 13.73
C VAL A 225 23.33 -5.03 13.00
N GLY A 226 23.16 -6.27 13.47
CA GLY A 226 22.15 -7.21 13.01
C GLY A 226 20.91 -7.21 13.91
N LEU A 227 19.73 -7.01 13.32
CA LEU A 227 18.45 -7.21 14.00
C LEU A 227 17.97 -8.64 13.79
N VAL A 228 17.88 -9.41 14.88
CA VAL A 228 17.50 -10.82 14.89
C VAL A 228 16.19 -11.01 15.65
N GLY A 229 15.39 -11.99 15.30
CA GLY A 229 14.15 -12.33 16.00
C GLY A 229 13.18 -13.09 15.09
N ARG A 230 12.15 -13.65 15.70
CA ARG A 230 11.10 -14.37 14.96
C ARG A 230 10.36 -13.44 13.99
N SER A 231 9.65 -14.04 13.02
CA SER A 231 8.71 -13.27 12.20
C SER A 231 7.70 -12.56 13.11
N GLY A 232 7.41 -11.28 12.84
CA GLY A 232 6.52 -10.48 13.67
C GLY A 232 7.15 -9.86 14.93
N ALA A 233 8.46 -10.07 15.20
CA ALA A 233 9.13 -9.50 16.38
C ALA A 233 9.31 -7.97 16.34
N GLY A 234 8.98 -7.29 15.22
CA GLY A 234 9.07 -5.83 15.09
C GLY A 234 10.28 -5.31 14.30
N LYS A 235 11.13 -6.18 13.72
CA LYS A 235 12.36 -5.78 13.00
C LYS A 235 12.09 -4.79 11.87
N SER A 236 11.21 -5.13 10.93
CA SER A 236 10.85 -4.25 9.80
C SER A 236 10.10 -3.00 10.27
N THR A 237 9.41 -3.07 11.41
CA THR A 237 8.77 -1.90 12.03
C THR A 237 9.82 -0.89 12.50
N LEU A 238 10.92 -1.33 13.15
CA LEU A 238 12.02 -0.44 13.54
C LEU A 238 12.65 0.26 12.33
N VAL A 239 12.84 -0.47 11.22
CA VAL A 239 13.34 0.11 9.97
C VAL A 239 12.36 1.15 9.41
N ASN A 240 11.06 0.85 9.40
CA ASN A 240 10.03 1.78 8.92
C ASN A 240 9.95 3.05 9.78
N LEU A 241 10.14 2.93 11.10
CA LEU A 241 10.20 4.06 12.01
C LEU A 241 11.46 4.91 11.77
N LEU A 242 12.64 4.29 11.55
CA LEU A 242 13.86 5.01 11.20
C LEU A 242 13.72 5.79 9.88
N LEU A 243 13.05 5.20 8.87
CA LEU A 243 12.75 5.87 7.61
C LEU A 243 11.63 6.90 7.70
N ARG A 244 11.05 7.06 8.91
CA ARG A 244 9.91 7.93 9.19
C ARG A 244 8.77 7.73 8.18
N PHE A 245 8.42 6.45 7.91
CA PHE A 245 7.16 6.12 7.25
C PHE A 245 5.99 6.24 8.22
N ARG A 246 6.30 6.21 9.53
CA ARG A 246 5.41 6.48 10.65
C ARG A 246 6.20 7.17 11.76
N ASP A 247 5.53 8.00 12.54
CA ASP A 247 6.11 8.57 13.77
C ASP A 247 5.94 7.60 14.94
N VAL A 248 6.81 7.67 15.92
CA VAL A 248 6.76 6.87 17.15
C VAL A 248 5.64 7.37 18.08
N ASP A 249 4.95 6.46 18.80
CA ASP A 249 3.95 6.82 19.80
C ASP A 249 4.60 7.31 21.11
N GLY A 250 5.81 6.82 21.41
CA GLY A 250 6.59 7.21 22.58
C GLY A 250 8.07 7.11 22.31
N GLY A 251 8.88 7.86 23.05
CA GLY A 251 10.31 7.95 22.86
C GLY A 251 10.71 8.76 21.63
N ARG A 252 11.91 8.50 21.09
CA ARG A 252 12.47 9.20 19.93
C ARG A 252 13.54 8.38 19.23
N ILE A 253 13.78 8.73 17.97
CA ILE A 253 14.89 8.18 17.17
C ILE A 253 15.78 9.37 16.79
N LEU A 254 17.08 9.23 17.05
CA LEU A 254 18.05 10.28 16.79
C LEU A 254 19.06 9.79 15.74
N VAL A 255 19.40 10.67 14.80
CA VAL A 255 20.51 10.48 13.85
C VAL A 255 21.50 11.62 14.14
N ASP A 256 22.74 11.27 14.51
CA ASP A 256 23.79 12.19 14.95
C ASP A 256 23.31 13.20 16.03
N GLY A 257 22.43 12.70 16.94
CA GLY A 257 21.87 13.50 18.05
C GLY A 257 20.65 14.33 17.68
N THR A 258 20.24 14.37 16.40
CA THR A 258 19.05 15.12 15.94
C THR A 258 17.84 14.18 15.85
N ASP A 259 16.71 14.56 16.46
CA ASP A 259 15.44 13.82 16.35
C ASP A 259 14.95 13.84 14.90
N ILE A 260 14.64 12.65 14.36
CA ILE A 260 14.18 12.52 12.99
C ILE A 260 12.84 13.22 12.72
N ARG A 261 12.08 13.59 13.77
CA ARG A 261 10.84 14.36 13.64
C ARG A 261 11.09 15.86 13.40
N ALA A 262 12.27 16.36 13.79
CA ALA A 262 12.65 17.76 13.64
C ALA A 262 13.34 18.05 12.28
N VAL A 263 13.55 17.04 11.44
CA VAL A 263 14.17 17.18 10.12
C VAL A 263 13.19 16.88 8.99
N ASP A 264 13.46 17.39 7.80
CA ASP A 264 12.65 17.07 6.63
C ASP A 264 12.89 15.62 6.17
N GLN A 265 11.80 14.95 5.76
CA GLN A 265 11.82 13.55 5.37
C GLN A 265 12.72 13.27 4.15
N ARG A 266 12.91 14.27 3.28
CA ARG A 266 13.74 14.12 2.07
C ARG A 266 15.21 14.00 2.46
N SER A 267 15.74 14.88 3.31
CA SER A 267 17.12 14.83 3.78
C SER A 267 17.37 13.57 4.61
N LEU A 268 16.47 13.21 5.53
CA LEU A 268 16.55 11.97 6.28
C LEU A 268 16.67 10.74 5.36
N ARG A 269 15.74 10.59 4.40
CA ARG A 269 15.74 9.45 3.49
C ARG A 269 16.89 9.49 2.48
N SER A 270 17.44 10.65 2.16
CA SER A 270 18.64 10.75 1.33
C SER A 270 19.87 10.22 2.04
N ALA A 271 19.96 10.38 3.36
CA ALA A 271 21.05 9.89 4.19
C ALA A 271 21.01 8.38 4.50
N ILE A 272 19.91 7.71 4.16
CA ILE A 272 19.72 6.27 4.42
C ILE A 272 19.52 5.53 3.11
N ALA A 273 20.38 4.59 2.77
CA ALA A 273 20.19 3.66 1.66
C ALA A 273 19.54 2.37 2.16
N VAL A 274 18.60 1.81 1.40
CA VAL A 274 17.86 0.61 1.80
C VAL A 274 17.87 -0.41 0.66
N VAL A 275 18.29 -1.63 0.94
CA VAL A 275 18.03 -2.81 0.11
C VAL A 275 16.84 -3.53 0.70
N THR A 276 15.69 -3.52 0.02
CA THR A 276 14.45 -4.14 0.50
C THR A 276 14.35 -5.60 0.05
N GLN A 277 13.59 -6.40 0.79
CA GLN A 277 13.24 -7.78 0.45
C GLN A 277 12.51 -7.85 -0.89
N ASP A 278 11.51 -6.99 -1.09
CA ASP A 278 10.80 -6.86 -2.35
C ASP A 278 11.48 -5.79 -3.23
N THR A 279 12.17 -6.27 -4.26
CA THR A 279 12.92 -5.44 -5.20
C THR A 279 12.06 -5.05 -6.39
N SER A 280 11.07 -4.21 -6.17
CA SER A 280 10.25 -3.67 -7.26
C SER A 280 11.05 -2.71 -8.13
N LEU A 281 10.86 -2.82 -9.45
CA LEU A 281 11.45 -1.93 -10.44
C LEU A 281 10.37 -1.03 -11.02
N LEU A 282 10.76 0.22 -11.28
CA LEU A 282 9.90 1.17 -11.97
C LEU A 282 9.79 0.80 -13.45
N HIS A 283 8.61 0.99 -14.06
CA HIS A 283 8.35 0.71 -15.48
C HIS A 283 9.06 1.72 -16.40
N ARG A 284 10.39 1.63 -16.47
CA ARG A 284 11.27 2.52 -17.22
C ARG A 284 12.56 1.79 -17.61
N SER A 285 13.54 2.48 -18.21
CA SER A 285 14.82 1.89 -18.58
C SER A 285 15.58 1.37 -17.35
N LEU A 286 16.50 0.40 -17.54
CA LEU A 286 17.41 -0.06 -16.49
C LEU A 286 18.31 1.09 -16.01
N ARG A 287 18.76 1.94 -16.94
CA ARG A 287 19.50 3.16 -16.64
C ARG A 287 18.76 4.05 -15.64
N ASP A 288 17.49 4.36 -15.90
CA ASP A 288 16.70 5.22 -15.03
C ASP A 288 16.37 4.53 -13.71
N ASN A 289 16.22 3.19 -13.73
CA ASN A 289 16.05 2.43 -12.51
C ASN A 289 17.28 2.52 -11.58
N ILE A 290 18.49 2.42 -12.10
CA ILE A 290 19.72 2.56 -11.31
C ILE A 290 19.93 4.02 -10.90
N ARG A 291 19.77 4.96 -11.84
CA ARG A 291 19.93 6.41 -11.61
C ARG A 291 18.96 6.95 -10.55
N TYR A 292 17.86 6.24 -10.29
CA TYR A 292 16.92 6.61 -9.24
C TYR A 292 17.56 6.73 -7.85
N GLY A 293 18.68 6.04 -7.61
CA GLY A 293 19.48 6.18 -6.38
C GLY A 293 20.12 7.56 -6.23
N ARG A 294 20.55 8.20 -7.34
CA ARG A 294 21.12 9.55 -7.40
C ARG A 294 20.81 10.13 -8.79
N PRO A 295 19.74 10.95 -8.92
CA PRO A 295 19.27 11.47 -10.21
C PRO A 295 20.32 12.29 -11.00
N GLU A 296 21.24 12.95 -10.32
CA GLU A 296 22.29 13.78 -10.91
C GLU A 296 23.47 12.97 -11.45
N ALA A 297 23.50 11.65 -11.21
CA ALA A 297 24.62 10.79 -11.62
C ALA A 297 24.70 10.66 -13.14
N GLY A 298 25.93 10.77 -13.64
CA GLY A 298 26.24 10.57 -15.04
C GLY A 298 26.21 9.10 -15.47
N ASP A 299 26.15 8.86 -16.78
CA ASP A 299 26.08 7.48 -17.35
C ASP A 299 27.27 6.61 -16.95
N ALA A 300 28.46 7.19 -16.82
CA ALA A 300 29.64 6.44 -16.38
C ALA A 300 29.53 5.97 -14.92
N GLU A 301 28.86 6.73 -14.05
CA GLU A 301 28.64 6.37 -12.65
C GLU A 301 27.57 5.28 -12.55
N VAL A 302 26.48 5.38 -13.35
CA VAL A 302 25.44 4.36 -13.46
C VAL A 302 26.03 3.04 -13.91
N ARG A 303 26.90 3.03 -14.94
CA ARG A 303 27.59 1.84 -15.43
C ARG A 303 28.48 1.23 -14.34
N ARG A 304 29.33 2.02 -13.68
CA ARG A 304 30.17 1.55 -12.57
C ARG A 304 29.36 0.97 -11.43
N ALA A 305 28.22 1.57 -11.08
CA ALA A 305 27.34 1.02 -10.06
C ALA A 305 26.74 -0.33 -10.47
N ALA A 306 26.36 -0.50 -11.73
CA ALA A 306 25.88 -1.76 -12.29
C ALA A 306 26.98 -2.84 -12.33
N GLU A 307 28.22 -2.48 -12.68
CA GLU A 307 29.39 -3.35 -12.66
C GLU A 307 29.70 -3.85 -11.23
N ARG A 308 29.73 -2.93 -10.26
CA ARG A 308 29.94 -3.28 -8.84
C ARG A 308 28.82 -4.16 -8.26
N ALA A 309 27.62 -4.06 -8.80
CA ALA A 309 26.48 -4.90 -8.41
C ALA A 309 26.42 -6.23 -9.20
N GLU A 310 27.46 -6.59 -9.97
CA GLU A 310 27.50 -7.77 -10.84
C GLU A 310 26.28 -7.83 -11.81
N ALA A 311 25.78 -6.66 -12.22
CA ALA A 311 24.58 -6.57 -13.05
C ALA A 311 24.89 -6.39 -14.56
N MET A 312 26.09 -5.90 -14.92
CA MET A 312 26.40 -5.56 -16.32
C MET A 312 26.36 -6.78 -17.23
N GLY A 313 26.80 -7.96 -16.79
CA GLY A 313 26.82 -9.16 -17.62
C GLY A 313 25.44 -9.48 -18.23
N PHE A 314 24.39 -9.55 -17.39
CA PHE A 314 23.05 -9.80 -17.92
C PHE A 314 22.42 -8.57 -18.58
N ILE A 315 22.77 -7.34 -18.14
CA ILE A 315 22.22 -6.09 -18.73
C ILE A 315 22.59 -5.99 -20.21
N GLU A 316 23.84 -6.29 -20.58
CA GLU A 316 24.35 -6.18 -21.97
C GLU A 316 23.63 -7.13 -22.93
N GLU A 317 23.15 -8.26 -22.46
CA GLU A 317 22.40 -9.25 -23.23
C GLU A 317 20.92 -8.90 -23.41
N LEU A 318 20.39 -7.97 -22.59
CA LEU A 318 18.97 -7.66 -22.61
C LEU A 318 18.55 -6.87 -23.85
N VAL A 319 17.44 -7.30 -24.44
CA VAL A 319 16.73 -6.60 -25.52
C VAL A 319 15.26 -6.58 -25.17
N ASP A 320 14.65 -5.40 -25.16
CA ASP A 320 13.22 -5.28 -24.90
C ASP A 320 12.37 -5.49 -26.19
N PRO A 321 11.05 -5.63 -26.08
CA PRO A 321 10.15 -5.82 -27.22
C PRO A 321 10.19 -4.69 -28.27
N GLN A 322 10.71 -3.51 -27.91
CA GLN A 322 10.90 -2.37 -28.83
C GLN A 322 12.31 -2.34 -29.45
N GLY A 323 13.17 -3.32 -29.14
CA GLY A 323 14.53 -3.43 -29.68
C GLY A 323 15.58 -2.59 -28.96
N ARG A 324 15.24 -1.93 -27.82
CA ARG A 324 16.22 -1.20 -26.99
C ARG A 324 17.09 -2.21 -26.23
N ARG A 325 18.38 -1.89 -26.09
CA ARG A 325 19.37 -2.84 -25.58
C ARG A 325 20.08 -2.33 -24.34
N GLY A 326 20.56 -3.25 -23.53
CA GLY A 326 21.41 -2.98 -22.38
C GLY A 326 20.74 -2.09 -21.34
N LEU A 327 21.43 -1.05 -20.91
CA LEU A 327 20.92 -0.07 -19.94
C LEU A 327 19.66 0.68 -20.42
N ASP A 328 19.42 0.77 -21.73
CA ASP A 328 18.26 1.44 -22.30
C ASP A 328 17.05 0.50 -22.45
N ALA A 329 17.22 -0.80 -22.21
CA ALA A 329 16.10 -1.75 -22.21
C ALA A 329 15.12 -1.40 -21.08
N HIS A 330 13.82 -1.35 -21.40
CA HIS A 330 12.76 -1.09 -20.44
C HIS A 330 12.33 -2.38 -19.71
N VAL A 331 12.04 -2.24 -18.43
CA VAL A 331 11.55 -3.33 -17.57
C VAL A 331 10.12 -3.04 -17.10
N GLY A 332 9.37 -4.08 -16.72
CA GLY A 332 7.99 -3.96 -16.24
C GLY A 332 6.98 -4.73 -17.11
N GLU A 333 5.67 -4.44 -16.98
CA GLU A 333 4.59 -5.19 -17.65
C GLU A 333 4.72 -5.24 -19.18
N ARG A 334 5.22 -4.16 -19.81
CA ARG A 334 5.42 -4.03 -21.26
C ARG A 334 6.90 -4.08 -21.67
N GLY A 335 7.78 -4.46 -20.75
CA GLY A 335 9.22 -4.55 -20.97
C GLY A 335 9.76 -5.94 -20.69
N VAL A 336 11.08 -6.03 -20.47
CA VAL A 336 11.74 -7.29 -20.12
C VAL A 336 11.34 -7.73 -18.72
N LYS A 337 11.02 -9.01 -18.56
CA LYS A 337 10.82 -9.63 -17.24
C LYS A 337 12.17 -10.09 -16.70
N LEU A 338 12.58 -9.55 -15.58
CA LEU A 338 13.80 -9.93 -14.88
C LEU A 338 13.53 -11.04 -13.85
N SER A 339 14.52 -11.91 -13.63
CA SER A 339 14.51 -12.87 -12.51
C SER A 339 14.59 -12.14 -11.16
N GLY A 340 14.26 -12.84 -10.06
CA GLY A 340 14.39 -12.29 -8.70
C GLY A 340 15.82 -11.78 -8.43
N GLY A 341 16.84 -12.58 -8.74
CA GLY A 341 18.23 -12.21 -8.57
C GLY A 341 18.69 -11.05 -9.46
N GLN A 342 18.17 -10.94 -10.70
CA GLN A 342 18.45 -9.79 -11.56
C GLN A 342 17.86 -8.50 -10.99
N ARG A 343 16.60 -8.53 -10.50
CA ARG A 343 15.98 -7.37 -9.85
C ARG A 343 16.76 -6.94 -8.61
N GLN A 344 17.23 -7.90 -7.81
CA GLN A 344 18.01 -7.63 -6.61
C GLN A 344 19.35 -6.96 -6.92
N ARG A 345 20.07 -7.41 -7.96
CA ARG A 345 21.31 -6.75 -8.42
C ARG A 345 21.07 -5.31 -8.88
N ILE A 346 19.94 -5.02 -9.55
CA ILE A 346 19.58 -3.63 -9.89
C ILE A 346 19.30 -2.80 -8.63
N ALA A 347 18.61 -3.37 -7.62
CA ALA A 347 18.40 -2.67 -6.35
C ALA A 347 19.72 -2.39 -5.61
N ILE A 348 20.65 -3.34 -5.61
CA ILE A 348 21.99 -3.14 -5.05
C ILE A 348 22.74 -2.03 -5.82
N ALA A 349 22.67 -2.00 -7.17
CA ALA A 349 23.26 -0.94 -7.98
C ALA A 349 22.70 0.45 -7.61
N ARG A 350 21.39 0.57 -7.34
CA ARG A 350 20.78 1.81 -6.83
C ARG A 350 21.43 2.29 -5.53
N VAL A 351 21.61 1.35 -4.59
CA VAL A 351 22.19 1.64 -3.27
C VAL A 351 23.65 2.00 -3.37
N ILE A 352 24.42 1.32 -4.21
CA ILE A 352 25.81 1.65 -4.52
C ILE A 352 25.91 3.08 -5.09
N LEU A 353 25.02 3.43 -6.03
CA LEU A 353 25.00 4.75 -6.66
C LEU A 353 24.59 5.85 -5.69
N LYS A 354 23.66 5.56 -4.78
CA LYS A 354 23.19 6.49 -3.75
C LYS A 354 24.28 6.87 -2.76
N ASP A 355 25.13 5.91 -2.38
CA ASP A 355 26.29 6.07 -1.50
C ASP A 355 26.00 6.81 -0.18
N ALA A 356 24.90 6.45 0.48
CA ALA A 356 24.47 7.07 1.73
C ALA A 356 25.31 6.58 2.93
N PRO A 357 25.48 7.42 3.99
CA PRO A 357 26.26 7.07 5.19
C PRO A 357 25.61 5.98 6.07
N ILE A 358 24.30 5.83 6.02
CA ILE A 358 23.57 4.81 6.76
C ILE A 358 22.99 3.80 5.75
N LEU A 359 23.20 2.50 5.99
CA LEU A 359 22.78 1.42 5.13
C LEU A 359 21.83 0.48 5.88
N VAL A 360 20.66 0.24 5.32
CA VAL A 360 19.73 -0.78 5.81
C VAL A 360 19.66 -1.92 4.80
N LEU A 361 19.87 -3.14 5.28
CA LEU A 361 19.81 -4.37 4.49
C LEU A 361 18.64 -5.22 5.02
N ASP A 362 17.58 -5.37 4.23
CA ASP A 362 16.43 -6.22 4.57
C ASP A 362 16.41 -7.41 3.59
N GLU A 363 16.86 -8.59 4.04
CA GLU A 363 16.96 -9.83 3.26
C GLU A 363 17.68 -9.68 1.90
N ALA A 364 18.75 -8.91 1.85
CA ALA A 364 19.43 -8.50 0.62
C ALA A 364 19.93 -9.63 -0.30
N THR A 365 19.91 -10.91 0.12
CA THR A 365 20.45 -12.05 -0.66
C THR A 365 19.49 -13.23 -0.82
N SER A 366 18.23 -13.11 -0.41
CA SER A 366 17.27 -14.24 -0.34
C SER A 366 16.89 -14.85 -1.69
N ALA A 367 17.01 -14.11 -2.80
CA ALA A 367 16.57 -14.51 -4.15
C ALA A 367 17.73 -14.81 -5.11
N LEU A 368 18.96 -15.02 -4.62
CA LEU A 368 20.17 -15.21 -5.43
C LEU A 368 20.56 -16.68 -5.52
N ASP A 369 21.12 -17.07 -6.67
CA ASP A 369 21.79 -18.35 -6.85
C ASP A 369 23.12 -18.36 -6.07
N SER A 370 23.56 -19.52 -5.59
CA SER A 370 24.70 -19.64 -4.66
C SER A 370 26.01 -19.03 -5.18
N GLU A 371 26.31 -19.12 -6.48
CA GLU A 371 27.51 -18.51 -7.07
C GLU A 371 27.43 -16.99 -7.10
N VAL A 372 26.27 -16.47 -7.51
CA VAL A 372 25.98 -15.03 -7.55
C VAL A 372 25.87 -14.46 -6.14
N GLU A 373 25.36 -15.24 -5.19
CA GLU A 373 25.29 -14.86 -3.77
C GLU A 373 26.70 -14.61 -3.20
N ALA A 374 27.66 -15.51 -3.45
CA ALA A 374 29.03 -15.33 -2.96
C ALA A 374 29.72 -14.09 -3.54
N ALA A 375 29.53 -13.82 -4.85
CA ALA A 375 30.07 -12.62 -5.48
C ALA A 375 29.44 -11.33 -4.92
N ILE A 376 28.13 -11.34 -4.68
CA ILE A 376 27.40 -10.20 -4.11
C ILE A 376 27.72 -10.02 -2.63
N GLN A 377 27.94 -11.10 -1.87
CA GLN A 377 28.35 -11.02 -0.47
C GLN A 377 29.64 -10.21 -0.32
N GLY A 378 30.68 -10.50 -1.12
CA GLY A 378 31.91 -9.72 -1.12
C GLY A 378 31.69 -8.24 -1.48
N ARG A 379 30.78 -7.95 -2.41
CA ARG A 379 30.43 -6.56 -2.78
C ARG A 379 29.60 -5.86 -1.70
N LEU A 380 28.75 -6.58 -0.97
CA LEU A 380 28.04 -6.03 0.18
C LEU A 380 29.01 -5.68 1.32
N ASP A 381 30.04 -6.50 1.57
CA ASP A 381 31.07 -6.19 2.55
C ASP A 381 31.84 -4.92 2.18
N GLU A 382 32.21 -4.75 0.91
CA GLU A 382 32.79 -3.50 0.40
C GLU A 382 31.83 -2.30 0.55
N LEU A 383 30.53 -2.50 0.32
CA LEU A 383 29.52 -1.45 0.44
C LEU A 383 29.30 -1.03 1.90
N MET A 384 29.40 -1.98 2.83
CA MET A 384 29.26 -1.75 4.28
C MET A 384 30.47 -1.03 4.88
N ALA A 385 31.65 -1.11 4.24
CA ALA A 385 32.87 -0.55 4.78
C ALA A 385 32.75 0.96 5.05
N GLY A 386 33.01 1.36 6.29
CA GLY A 386 32.96 2.76 6.74
C GLY A 386 31.56 3.36 6.86
N LYS A 387 30.50 2.56 6.75
CA LYS A 387 29.12 3.00 6.91
C LYS A 387 28.49 2.41 8.16
N THR A 388 27.50 3.11 8.71
CA THR A 388 26.65 2.58 9.77
C THR A 388 25.63 1.63 9.12
N VAL A 389 25.58 0.36 9.57
CA VAL A 389 24.76 -0.66 8.92
C VAL A 389 23.74 -1.25 9.89
N ILE A 390 22.51 -1.36 9.42
CA ILE A 390 21.42 -2.10 10.08
C ILE A 390 21.02 -3.24 9.16
N ALA A 391 21.33 -4.48 9.54
CA ALA A 391 20.94 -5.65 8.77
C ALA A 391 19.79 -6.40 9.45
N VAL A 392 18.65 -6.48 8.76
CA VAL A 392 17.54 -7.36 9.13
C VAL A 392 17.74 -8.65 8.36
N ALA A 393 18.17 -9.69 9.03
CA ALA A 393 18.54 -10.89 8.30
C ALA A 393 17.68 -12.09 8.69
N HIS A 394 17.31 -12.84 7.66
CA HIS A 394 16.73 -14.17 7.76
C HIS A 394 17.80 -15.29 7.61
N ARG A 395 18.97 -14.97 7.05
CA ARG A 395 20.10 -15.90 6.99
C ARG A 395 21.12 -15.56 8.07
N LEU A 396 21.27 -16.47 9.01
CA LEU A 396 22.17 -16.29 10.16
C LEU A 396 23.65 -16.24 9.76
N SER A 397 24.04 -16.84 8.64
CA SER A 397 25.43 -16.77 8.13
C SER A 397 25.87 -15.32 7.84
N THR A 398 24.99 -14.51 7.28
CA THR A 398 25.28 -13.10 7.00
C THR A 398 25.39 -12.27 8.29
N ILE A 399 24.64 -12.66 9.34
CA ILE A 399 24.62 -11.94 10.61
C ILE A 399 25.85 -12.24 11.46
N ALA A 400 26.38 -13.44 11.39
CA ALA A 400 27.52 -13.86 12.21
C ALA A 400 28.80 -13.01 11.96
N ALA A 401 28.89 -12.34 10.80
CA ALA A 401 29.99 -11.47 10.43
C ALA A 401 29.80 -9.99 10.86
N LEU A 402 28.68 -9.65 11.49
CA LEU A 402 28.39 -8.29 11.95
C LEU A 402 29.03 -8.04 13.32
N ASP A 403 29.27 -6.76 13.63
CA ASP A 403 29.98 -6.36 14.84
C ASP A 403 29.16 -6.65 16.10
N ARG A 404 27.84 -6.46 16.03
CA ARG A 404 26.91 -6.70 17.14
C ARG A 404 25.54 -7.13 16.63
N LEU A 405 24.83 -7.90 17.47
CA LEU A 405 23.47 -8.37 17.23
C LEU A 405 22.54 -7.83 18.31
N VAL A 406 21.33 -7.45 17.89
CA VAL A 406 20.24 -7.07 18.78
C VAL A 406 19.08 -8.03 18.53
N VAL A 407 18.72 -8.79 19.56
CA VAL A 407 17.67 -9.81 19.46
C VAL A 407 16.37 -9.25 19.98
N LEU A 408 15.34 -9.30 19.13
CA LEU A 408 13.99 -8.83 19.44
C LEU A 408 13.05 -10.02 19.65
N GLU A 409 12.23 -9.93 20.68
CA GLU A 409 11.09 -10.79 20.94
C GLU A 409 9.90 -9.95 21.38
N GLU A 410 8.76 -10.11 20.74
CA GLU A 410 7.51 -9.40 21.01
C GLU A 410 7.68 -7.87 21.17
N GLY A 411 8.48 -7.26 20.30
CA GLY A 411 8.71 -5.81 20.28
C GLY A 411 9.69 -5.27 21.32
N ARG A 412 10.36 -6.14 22.08
CA ARG A 412 11.36 -5.78 23.10
C ARG A 412 12.72 -6.35 22.75
N ILE A 413 13.77 -5.67 23.17
CA ILE A 413 15.13 -6.22 23.11
C ILE A 413 15.32 -7.18 24.26
N VAL A 414 15.67 -8.43 23.96
CA VAL A 414 15.90 -9.48 24.96
C VAL A 414 17.38 -9.83 25.12
N GLU A 415 18.17 -9.71 24.05
CA GLU A 415 19.60 -10.00 24.06
C GLU A 415 20.34 -9.00 23.15
N SER A 416 21.58 -8.67 23.51
CA SER A 416 22.48 -7.86 22.66
C SER A 416 23.92 -8.26 22.95
N GLY A 417 24.71 -8.49 21.88
CA GLY A 417 26.10 -8.89 21.99
C GLY A 417 26.68 -9.35 20.65
N THR A 418 27.90 -9.81 20.62
CA THR A 418 28.52 -10.43 19.46
C THR A 418 27.94 -11.82 19.21
N HIS A 419 28.14 -12.35 18.01
CA HIS A 419 27.71 -13.71 17.67
C HIS A 419 28.21 -14.75 18.69
N ALA A 420 29.50 -14.68 19.03
CA ALA A 420 30.13 -15.65 19.96
C ALA A 420 29.53 -15.55 21.39
N GLU A 421 29.33 -14.35 21.91
CA GLU A 421 28.71 -14.12 23.21
C GLU A 421 27.27 -14.65 23.27
N LEU A 422 26.47 -14.38 22.24
CA LEU A 422 25.07 -14.79 22.20
C LEU A 422 24.89 -16.30 22.01
N VAL A 423 25.80 -16.96 21.28
CA VAL A 423 25.81 -18.43 21.18
C VAL A 423 26.16 -19.04 22.53
N ALA A 424 27.21 -18.50 23.22
CA ALA A 424 27.63 -18.99 24.52
C ALA A 424 26.59 -18.76 25.64
N ALA A 425 25.74 -17.74 25.50
CA ALA A 425 24.66 -17.44 26.46
C ALA A 425 23.50 -18.45 26.42
N GLU A 426 23.46 -19.35 25.42
CA GLU A 426 22.40 -20.35 25.22
C GLU A 426 20.95 -19.77 25.21
N GLY A 427 20.81 -18.50 24.90
CA GLY A 427 19.56 -17.76 24.92
C GLY A 427 18.66 -17.99 23.69
N LEU A 428 17.81 -17.01 23.37
CA LEU A 428 16.95 -17.06 22.18
C LEU A 428 17.76 -17.14 20.89
N TYR A 429 18.83 -16.32 20.79
CA TYR A 429 19.71 -16.33 19.62
C TYR A 429 20.32 -17.69 19.38
N ALA A 430 20.90 -18.32 20.39
CA ALA A 430 21.50 -19.65 20.28
C ALA A 430 20.49 -20.70 19.79
N ARG A 431 19.24 -20.65 20.29
CA ARG A 431 18.16 -21.54 19.84
C ARG A 431 17.77 -21.29 18.36
N LEU A 432 17.72 -20.03 17.92
CA LEU A 432 17.45 -19.69 16.52
C LEU A 432 18.60 -20.15 15.61
N TRP A 433 19.84 -19.94 16.06
CA TRP A 433 21.06 -20.38 15.37
C TRP A 433 21.08 -21.91 15.19
N ALA A 434 20.87 -22.66 16.27
CA ALA A 434 20.88 -24.12 16.23
C ALA A 434 19.83 -24.71 15.29
N ARG A 435 18.66 -24.08 15.17
CA ARG A 435 17.61 -24.50 14.23
C ARG A 435 17.96 -24.27 12.76
N GLN A 436 18.68 -23.20 12.45
CA GLN A 436 19.08 -22.91 11.06
C GLN A 436 20.38 -23.60 10.65
N SER A 437 21.33 -23.73 11.56
CA SER A 437 22.60 -24.42 11.31
C SER A 437 22.52 -25.97 11.43
N GLY A 438 21.59 -26.46 12.24
CA GLY A 438 21.37 -27.90 12.46
C GLY A 438 20.84 -28.69 11.26
N GLY A 439 20.42 -28.02 10.18
CA GLY A 439 20.11 -28.66 8.90
C GLY A 439 21.32 -28.98 8.01
N PHE A 440 22.52 -28.46 8.35
CA PHE A 440 23.74 -28.64 7.56
C PHE A 440 24.84 -29.46 8.28
N ILE A 441 24.67 -29.78 9.57
CA ILE A 441 25.62 -30.60 10.34
C ILE A 441 24.86 -31.80 10.90
N GLY A 442 24.56 -32.74 10.05
CA GLY A 442 23.91 -33.98 10.43
C GLY A 442 24.18 -35.08 9.44
N ARG A 443 25.34 -35.69 9.55
CA ARG A 443 25.91 -36.99 9.23
C ARG A 443 27.09 -36.97 8.29
#